data_56fb4644f1ee124e7a9ca5d789cc3703
#
_entry.id   56fb4644f1ee124e7a9ca5d789cc3703
#
_cell.length_a   1.000
_cell.length_b   1.000
_cell.length_c   1.000
_cell.angle_alpha   90.00
_cell.angle_beta   90.00
_cell.angle_gamma   90.00
#
_symmetry.space_group_name_H-M   'P 1'
#
loop_
_entity.id
_entity.type
_entity.pdbx_description
1 polymer ?
#
loop_
_entity_poly.entity_id
_entity_poly.type
_entity_poly.pdbx_seq_one_letter_code
_entity_poly.pdbx_strand_id
1 'polypeptide(L)'
;LDPKKYEIHLLVVFGEGIYFEQIPQYVRVTHIFPCKSKEATKEIREHAAKLYEQYVKEFYDVMVAFLEGPSTKILSCCNDPMCRKYAWMHTNLKKRHRTAVFYKSFEEEKYAYSQYDKIVFVSEAIRVAFGEMFGIELVQNAAVCYNPLEAKTIRRMAEAYEVAHDKFTVCAVGRVIPEKGFLRLTSICE
;
A
#
# COMPACT_ATOMS: atom_id res chain seq x y z
N LEU A 1 -4.87 -16.15 0.29
CA LEU A 1 -6.30 -16.41 0.51
C LEU A 1 -6.67 -17.75 -0.10
N ASP A 2 -7.62 -18.47 0.51
CA ASP A 2 -8.10 -19.78 0.05
C ASP A 2 -9.05 -19.59 -1.15
N PRO A 3 -8.70 -20.08 -2.37
CA PRO A 3 -9.53 -19.91 -3.57
C PRO A 3 -10.87 -20.65 -3.52
N LYS A 4 -11.05 -21.58 -2.56
CA LYS A 4 -12.33 -22.27 -2.34
C LYS A 4 -13.33 -21.41 -1.56
N LYS A 5 -12.84 -20.35 -0.88
CA LYS A 5 -13.65 -19.45 -0.05
C LYS A 5 -13.77 -18.05 -0.63
N TYR A 6 -12.83 -17.65 -1.46
CA TYR A 6 -12.72 -16.28 -1.96
C TYR A 6 -12.50 -16.28 -3.47
N GLU A 7 -13.30 -15.52 -4.17
CA GLU A 7 -12.98 -15.06 -5.51
C GLU A 7 -12.14 -13.79 -5.39
N ILE A 8 -10.96 -13.78 -6.01
CA ILE A 8 -9.98 -12.71 -5.82
C ILE A 8 -9.78 -11.97 -7.13
N HIS A 9 -10.04 -10.66 -7.11
CA HIS A 9 -9.75 -9.76 -8.20
C HIS A 9 -8.70 -8.73 -7.76
N LEU A 10 -7.58 -8.68 -8.43
CA LEU A 10 -6.51 -7.72 -8.24
C LEU A 10 -6.62 -6.60 -9.28
N LEU A 11 -7.14 -5.44 -8.88
CA LEU A 11 -7.15 -4.24 -9.70
C LEU A 11 -5.86 -3.47 -9.48
N VAL A 12 -4.97 -3.49 -10.48
CA VAL A 12 -3.65 -2.85 -10.41
C VAL A 12 -3.73 -1.48 -11.08
N VAL A 13 -3.40 -0.43 -10.34
CA VAL A 13 -3.46 0.94 -10.88
C VAL A 13 -2.40 1.14 -11.98
N PHE A 14 -1.18 0.68 -11.75
CA PHE A 14 -0.08 0.74 -12.74
C PHE A 14 0.43 -0.67 -13.04
N GLY A 15 0.39 -1.06 -14.31
CA GLY A 15 0.68 -2.41 -14.79
C GLY A 15 2.17 -2.78 -14.82
N GLU A 16 3.01 -2.13 -14.02
CA GLU A 16 4.44 -2.40 -13.90
C GLU A 16 4.73 -3.23 -12.64
N GLY A 17 5.52 -4.28 -12.77
CA GLY A 17 5.94 -5.07 -11.60
C GLY A 17 6.57 -6.40 -11.98
N ILE A 18 7.61 -6.78 -11.25
CA ILE A 18 8.37 -8.03 -11.46
C ILE A 18 7.65 -9.27 -10.89
N TYR A 19 6.56 -9.07 -10.14
CA TYR A 19 5.85 -10.15 -9.46
C TYR A 19 4.60 -10.63 -10.21
N PHE A 20 4.25 -10.06 -11.37
CA PHE A 20 3.06 -10.46 -12.12
C PHE A 20 3.07 -11.93 -12.51
N GLU A 21 4.23 -12.47 -12.89
CA GLU A 21 4.39 -13.90 -13.24
C GLU A 21 4.20 -14.83 -12.03
N GLN A 22 4.28 -14.32 -10.81
CA GLN A 22 4.10 -15.07 -9.57
C GLN A 22 2.66 -15.04 -9.06
N ILE A 23 1.77 -14.29 -9.71
CA ILE A 23 0.36 -14.22 -9.31
C ILE A 23 -0.30 -15.55 -9.66
N PRO A 24 -0.94 -16.23 -8.69
CA PRO A 24 -1.63 -17.47 -8.95
C PRO A 24 -2.73 -17.31 -10.02
N GLN A 25 -2.90 -18.32 -10.87
CA GLN A 25 -3.86 -18.28 -11.99
C GLN A 25 -5.33 -18.10 -11.56
N TYR A 26 -5.68 -18.43 -10.32
CA TYR A 26 -7.01 -18.23 -9.77
C TYR A 26 -7.29 -16.77 -9.38
N VAL A 27 -6.31 -15.89 -9.40
CA VAL A 27 -6.46 -14.46 -9.16
C VAL A 27 -6.70 -13.75 -10.48
N ARG A 28 -7.87 -13.15 -10.63
CA ARG A 28 -8.15 -12.28 -11.78
C ARG A 28 -7.37 -10.98 -11.65
N VAL A 29 -6.68 -10.56 -12.69
CA VAL A 29 -5.88 -9.33 -12.71
C VAL A 29 -6.38 -8.38 -13.78
N THR A 30 -6.61 -7.13 -13.41
CA THR A 30 -6.96 -6.03 -14.33
C THR A 30 -6.04 -4.85 -14.08
N HIS A 31 -5.59 -4.19 -15.15
CA HIS A 31 -4.75 -2.99 -15.08
C HIS A 31 -5.52 -1.76 -15.52
N ILE A 32 -5.37 -0.63 -14.80
CA ILE A 32 -5.97 0.66 -15.18
C ILE A 32 -5.06 1.38 -16.16
N PHE A 33 -3.77 1.50 -15.84
CA PHE A 33 -2.76 2.13 -16.70
C PHE A 33 -1.60 1.17 -16.94
N PRO A 34 -0.96 1.18 -18.13
CA PRO A 34 0.19 0.35 -18.41
C PRO A 34 1.39 0.67 -17.51
N CYS A 35 1.61 1.96 -17.22
CA CYS A 35 2.70 2.42 -16.38
C CYS A 35 2.34 3.71 -15.64
N LYS A 36 3.17 4.09 -14.65
CA LYS A 36 3.06 5.36 -13.96
C LYS A 36 3.52 6.50 -14.84
N SER A 37 2.65 7.51 -15.07
CA SER A 37 2.95 8.71 -15.83
C SER A 37 2.34 9.95 -15.18
N LYS A 38 2.69 11.14 -15.69
CA LYS A 38 2.06 12.41 -15.29
C LYS A 38 0.60 12.46 -15.73
N GLU A 39 0.32 11.93 -16.91
CA GLU A 39 -1.01 11.83 -17.52
C GLU A 39 -1.92 10.92 -16.69
N ALA A 40 -1.44 9.72 -16.32
CA ALA A 40 -2.15 8.80 -15.46
C ALA A 40 -2.42 9.41 -14.07
N THR A 41 -1.44 10.14 -13.51
CA THR A 41 -1.61 10.85 -12.23
C THR A 41 -2.68 11.93 -12.33
N LYS A 42 -2.69 12.70 -13.44
CA LYS A 42 -3.71 13.72 -13.70
C LYS A 42 -5.09 13.08 -13.88
N GLU A 43 -5.19 12.00 -14.67
CA GLU A 43 -6.45 11.30 -14.90
C GLU A 43 -7.06 10.77 -13.59
N ILE A 44 -6.26 10.18 -12.71
CA ILE A 44 -6.71 9.75 -11.38
C ILE A 44 -7.22 10.94 -10.56
N ARG A 45 -6.48 12.05 -10.55
CA ARG A 45 -6.86 13.24 -9.79
C ARG A 45 -8.18 13.84 -10.26
N GLU A 46 -8.38 13.92 -11.57
CA GLU A 46 -9.53 14.61 -12.15
C GLU A 46 -10.77 13.70 -12.31
N HIS A 47 -10.55 12.40 -12.58
CA HIS A 47 -11.59 11.49 -13.06
C HIS A 47 -11.66 10.14 -12.33
N ALA A 48 -11.32 10.09 -11.04
CA ALA A 48 -11.30 8.84 -10.26
C ALA A 48 -12.64 8.09 -10.28
N ALA A 49 -13.79 8.80 -10.22
CA ALA A 49 -15.10 8.17 -10.28
C ALA A 49 -15.34 7.46 -11.63
N LYS A 50 -14.95 8.10 -12.74
CA LYS A 50 -15.04 7.50 -14.07
C LYS A 50 -14.15 6.28 -14.21
N LEU A 51 -12.94 6.33 -13.65
CA LEU A 51 -12.04 5.17 -13.61
C LEU A 51 -12.64 4.03 -12.78
N TYR A 52 -13.22 4.35 -11.61
CA TYR A 52 -13.93 3.37 -10.81
C TYR A 52 -15.04 2.69 -11.64
N GLU A 53 -15.96 3.45 -12.23
CA GLU A 53 -17.05 2.95 -13.05
C GLU A 53 -16.58 2.16 -14.28
N GLN A 54 -15.45 2.52 -14.86
CA GLN A 54 -14.88 1.85 -16.03
C GLN A 54 -14.28 0.48 -15.71
N TYR A 55 -13.61 0.34 -14.57
CA TYR A 55 -12.80 -0.83 -14.23
C TYR A 55 -13.41 -1.73 -13.15
N VAL A 56 -14.34 -1.22 -12.35
CA VAL A 56 -15.07 -1.98 -11.33
C VAL A 56 -16.50 -2.21 -11.84
N LYS A 57 -16.70 -3.34 -12.52
CA LYS A 57 -17.98 -3.67 -13.20
C LYS A 57 -18.86 -4.64 -12.42
N GLU A 58 -18.34 -5.23 -11.37
CA GLU A 58 -19.00 -6.25 -10.61
C GLU A 58 -19.18 -5.80 -9.17
N PHE A 59 -20.10 -6.48 -8.48
CA PHE A 59 -20.27 -6.29 -7.05
C PHE A 59 -19.20 -7.05 -6.27
N TYR A 60 -18.70 -6.45 -5.21
CA TYR A 60 -17.72 -7.05 -4.33
C TYR A 60 -18.18 -6.93 -2.88
N ASP A 61 -18.12 -8.04 -2.12
CA ASP A 61 -18.40 -8.00 -0.68
C ASP A 61 -17.37 -7.16 0.07
N VAL A 62 -16.11 -7.21 -0.39
CA VAL A 62 -14.98 -6.51 0.23
C VAL A 62 -14.09 -5.89 -0.82
N MET A 63 -13.75 -4.63 -0.63
CA MET A 63 -12.71 -3.92 -1.40
C MET A 63 -11.60 -3.45 -0.47
N VAL A 64 -10.36 -3.68 -0.88
CA VAL A 64 -9.18 -3.26 -0.12
C VAL A 64 -8.29 -2.36 -0.98
N ALA A 65 -8.17 -1.09 -0.62
CA ALA A 65 -7.13 -0.22 -1.15
C ALA A 65 -5.82 -0.52 -0.42
N PHE A 66 -5.00 -1.44 -0.97
CA PHE A 66 -3.82 -1.99 -0.30
C PHE A 66 -2.62 -1.03 -0.23
N LEU A 67 -2.72 0.15 -0.81
CA LEU A 67 -1.75 1.25 -0.68
C LEU A 67 -2.50 2.57 -0.67
N GLU A 68 -1.94 3.56 0.00
CA GLU A 68 -2.42 4.94 -0.05
C GLU A 68 -2.18 5.60 -1.43
N GLY A 69 -2.94 6.63 -1.72
CA GLY A 69 -2.83 7.43 -2.94
C GLY A 69 -3.79 7.01 -4.04
N PRO A 70 -3.35 6.49 -5.19
CA PRO A 70 -4.23 6.26 -6.33
C PRO A 70 -5.31 5.20 -6.04
N SER A 71 -4.97 4.12 -5.34
CA SER A 71 -5.94 3.07 -4.97
C SER A 71 -6.97 3.58 -3.98
N THR A 72 -6.57 4.33 -2.94
CA THR A 72 -7.52 4.93 -2.01
C THR A 72 -8.40 5.97 -2.67
N LYS A 73 -7.86 6.75 -3.61
CA LYS A 73 -8.65 7.73 -4.38
C LYS A 73 -9.73 7.06 -5.24
N ILE A 74 -9.38 6.01 -5.98
CA ILE A 74 -10.30 5.34 -6.91
C ILE A 74 -11.36 4.56 -6.12
N LEU A 75 -10.97 3.77 -5.12
CA LEU A 75 -11.91 2.95 -4.36
C LEU A 75 -12.82 3.77 -3.44
N SER A 76 -12.42 4.97 -3.02
CA SER A 76 -13.31 5.87 -2.27
C SER A 76 -14.56 6.28 -3.07
N CYS A 77 -14.56 6.12 -4.40
CA CYS A 77 -15.70 6.40 -5.26
C CYS A 77 -16.78 5.29 -5.27
N CYS A 78 -16.53 4.17 -4.59
CA CYS A 78 -17.54 3.11 -4.42
C CYS A 78 -18.68 3.60 -3.52
N ASN A 79 -19.90 3.61 -4.06
CA ASN A 79 -21.11 4.00 -3.36
C ASN A 79 -22.01 2.79 -3.02
N ASP A 80 -21.55 1.56 -3.23
CA ASP A 80 -22.30 0.36 -2.87
C ASP A 80 -22.33 0.19 -1.33
N PRO A 81 -23.52 0.28 -0.69
CA PRO A 81 -23.65 0.16 0.76
C PRO A 81 -23.42 -1.26 1.26
N MET A 82 -23.46 -2.26 0.40
CA MET A 82 -23.21 -3.67 0.76
C MET A 82 -21.72 -4.02 0.72
N CYS A 83 -20.89 -3.22 0.05
CA CYS A 83 -19.47 -3.43 -0.07
C CYS A 83 -18.72 -2.90 1.16
N ARG A 84 -17.95 -3.73 1.83
CA ARG A 84 -17.05 -3.31 2.92
C ARG A 84 -15.74 -2.79 2.35
N LYS A 85 -15.40 -1.55 2.65
CA LYS A 85 -14.22 -0.86 2.13
C LYS A 85 -13.12 -0.69 3.19
N TYR A 86 -11.91 -1.14 2.87
CA TYR A 86 -10.75 -1.01 3.74
C TYR A 86 -9.63 -0.23 3.03
N ALA A 87 -9.06 0.77 3.71
CA ALA A 87 -7.83 1.43 3.27
C ALA A 87 -6.65 0.89 4.10
N TRP A 88 -5.60 0.40 3.44
CA TRP A 88 -4.42 -0.15 4.11
C TRP A 88 -3.21 0.74 3.88
N MET A 89 -2.76 1.38 4.96
CA MET A 89 -1.76 2.44 4.96
C MET A 89 -0.38 1.90 5.29
N HIS A 90 0.59 2.15 4.39
CA HIS A 90 1.96 1.64 4.48
C HIS A 90 3.01 2.71 4.75
N THR A 91 2.69 4.01 4.53
CA THR A 91 3.66 5.09 4.70
C THR A 91 3.22 6.14 5.70
N ASN A 92 4.21 6.78 6.31
CA ASN A 92 3.97 7.93 7.18
C ASN A 92 3.81 9.20 6.31
N LEU A 93 2.55 9.54 5.99
CA LEU A 93 2.22 10.69 5.15
C LEU A 93 2.58 12.01 5.80
N LYS A 94 2.60 12.12 7.14
CA LYS A 94 3.04 13.32 7.85
C LYS A 94 4.52 13.62 7.60
N LYS A 95 5.37 12.59 7.47
CA LYS A 95 6.78 12.77 7.11
C LYS A 95 6.96 13.10 5.63
N ARG A 96 6.15 12.52 4.76
CA ARG A 96 6.24 12.73 3.31
C ARG A 96 4.89 12.51 2.64
N HIS A 97 4.19 13.59 2.38
CA HIS A 97 2.86 13.60 1.78
C HIS A 97 2.90 13.35 0.26
N ARG A 98 3.29 12.15 -0.12
CA ARG A 98 3.41 11.76 -1.55
C ARG A 98 2.08 11.56 -2.26
N THR A 99 1.00 11.40 -1.51
CA THR A 99 -0.35 11.13 -2.03
C THR A 99 -1.06 12.36 -2.53
N ALA A 100 -0.66 13.54 -2.07
CA ALA A 100 -1.28 14.83 -2.43
C ALA A 100 -1.43 15.07 -3.94
N VAL A 101 -0.53 14.50 -4.76
CA VAL A 101 -0.58 14.64 -6.23
C VAL A 101 -1.81 14.00 -6.87
N PHE A 102 -2.47 13.06 -6.19
CA PHE A 102 -3.67 12.37 -6.65
C PHE A 102 -4.97 13.04 -6.24
N TYR A 103 -4.91 14.10 -5.44
CA TYR A 103 -6.06 14.82 -4.93
C TYR A 103 -6.00 16.29 -5.34
N LYS A 104 -7.16 16.95 -5.44
CA LYS A 104 -7.27 18.37 -5.76
C LYS A 104 -6.98 19.24 -4.56
N SER A 105 -7.28 18.74 -3.35
CA SER A 105 -7.02 19.42 -2.08
C SER A 105 -6.79 18.41 -0.96
N PHE A 106 -6.32 18.92 0.18
CA PHE A 106 -6.19 18.14 1.40
C PHE A 106 -7.55 17.66 1.94
N GLU A 107 -8.57 18.49 1.84
CA GLU A 107 -9.95 18.18 2.26
C GLU A 107 -10.54 17.06 1.41
N GLU A 108 -10.24 17.04 0.10
CA GLU A 108 -10.66 15.94 -0.78
C GLU A 108 -9.97 14.63 -0.40
N GLU A 109 -8.69 14.67 -0.05
CA GLU A 109 -7.97 13.50 0.43
C GLU A 109 -8.53 12.99 1.76
N LYS A 110 -8.76 13.89 2.71
CA LYS A 110 -9.39 13.57 4.00
C LYS A 110 -10.78 12.97 3.79
N TYR A 111 -11.59 13.57 2.91
CA TYR A 111 -12.91 13.06 2.56
C TYR A 111 -12.83 11.65 1.93
N ALA A 112 -11.87 11.40 1.05
CA ALA A 112 -11.68 10.06 0.47
C ALA A 112 -11.43 9.00 1.55
N TYR A 113 -10.61 9.29 2.57
CA TYR A 113 -10.40 8.37 3.69
C TYR A 113 -11.65 8.16 4.56
N SER A 114 -12.52 9.16 4.69
CA SER A 114 -13.78 9.00 5.44
C SER A 114 -14.80 8.08 4.76
N GLN A 115 -14.60 7.73 3.48
CA GLN A 115 -15.46 6.80 2.73
C GLN A 115 -15.17 5.31 3.03
N TYR A 116 -14.19 5.00 3.85
CA TYR A 116 -13.81 3.64 4.21
C TYR A 116 -14.43 3.22 5.54
N ASP A 117 -14.92 1.98 5.60
CA ASP A 117 -15.46 1.38 6.84
C ASP A 117 -14.37 1.27 7.90
N LYS A 118 -13.12 1.01 7.48
CA LYS A 118 -11.99 0.93 8.38
C LYS A 118 -10.68 1.28 7.67
N ILE A 119 -9.79 1.96 8.40
CA ILE A 119 -8.41 2.17 7.96
C ILE A 119 -7.50 1.21 8.74
N VAL A 120 -6.68 0.48 8.02
CA VAL A 120 -5.69 -0.46 8.56
C VAL A 120 -4.30 0.14 8.40
N PHE A 121 -3.49 0.08 9.43
CA PHE A 121 -2.13 0.62 9.45
C PHE A 121 -1.12 -0.49 9.68
N VAL A 122 0.02 -0.44 8.97
CA VAL A 122 1.09 -1.44 9.16
C VAL A 122 1.94 -1.19 10.40
N SER A 123 1.69 -0.11 11.15
CA SER A 123 2.31 0.14 12.46
C SER A 123 1.54 1.18 13.25
N GLU A 124 1.69 1.15 14.58
CA GLU A 124 1.10 2.13 15.48
C GLU A 124 1.63 3.56 15.19
N ALA A 125 2.91 3.69 14.86
CA ALA A 125 3.51 4.98 14.54
C ALA A 125 2.87 5.64 13.30
N ILE A 126 2.47 4.86 12.30
CA ILE A 126 1.76 5.37 11.12
C ILE A 126 0.33 5.76 11.50
N ARG A 127 -0.36 4.97 12.32
CA ARG A 127 -1.70 5.27 12.80
C ARG A 127 -1.75 6.62 13.54
N VAL A 128 -0.84 6.82 14.48
CA VAL A 128 -0.73 8.08 15.24
C VAL A 128 -0.46 9.27 14.30
N ALA A 129 0.55 9.14 13.43
CA ALA A 129 0.90 10.21 12.48
C ALA A 129 -0.24 10.55 11.50
N PHE A 130 -1.04 9.54 11.11
CA PHE A 130 -2.21 9.74 10.26
C PHE A 130 -3.31 10.50 11.00
N GLY A 131 -3.62 10.12 12.26
CA GLY A 131 -4.60 10.83 13.09
C GLY A 131 -4.22 12.28 13.37
N GLU A 132 -2.93 12.56 13.59
CA GLU A 132 -2.41 13.93 13.75
C GLU A 132 -2.52 14.77 12.47
N MET A 133 -2.48 14.15 11.30
CA MET A 133 -2.54 14.81 10.00
C MET A 133 -3.97 15.01 9.50
N PHE A 134 -4.78 13.96 9.52
CA PHE A 134 -6.12 13.93 8.90
C PHE A 134 -7.27 14.04 9.90
N GLY A 135 -7.00 13.88 11.19
CA GLY A 135 -7.97 13.94 12.27
C GLY A 135 -8.10 12.61 13.03
N ILE A 136 -8.24 12.73 14.34
CA ILE A 136 -8.32 11.57 15.25
C ILE A 136 -9.58 10.74 15.00
N GLU A 137 -10.65 11.34 14.50
CA GLU A 137 -11.91 10.70 14.18
C GLU A 137 -11.74 9.58 13.13
N LEU A 138 -10.82 9.72 12.17
CA LEU A 138 -10.56 8.72 11.13
C LEU A 138 -9.82 7.49 11.66
N VAL A 139 -9.21 7.58 12.86
CA VAL A 139 -8.45 6.47 13.45
C VAL A 139 -9.12 5.86 14.66
N GLN A 140 -10.30 6.32 15.06
CA GLN A 140 -11.04 5.78 16.22
C GLN A 140 -11.40 4.30 16.04
N ASN A 141 -11.79 3.89 14.83
CA ASN A 141 -12.10 2.50 14.49
C ASN A 141 -11.03 1.85 13.60
N ALA A 142 -9.78 2.34 13.69
CA ALA A 142 -8.68 1.79 12.92
C ALA A 142 -8.16 0.47 13.51
N ALA A 143 -7.46 -0.30 12.67
CA ALA A 143 -6.72 -1.48 13.09
C ALA A 143 -5.22 -1.32 12.78
N VAL A 144 -4.37 -1.93 13.58
CA VAL A 144 -2.96 -2.11 13.25
C VAL A 144 -2.73 -3.57 12.88
N CYS A 145 -2.23 -3.79 11.67
CA CYS A 145 -1.89 -5.11 11.16
C CYS A 145 -0.52 -5.03 10.50
N TYR A 146 0.48 -5.58 11.15
CA TYR A 146 1.85 -5.61 10.63
C TYR A 146 1.92 -6.43 9.35
N ASN A 147 2.84 -6.06 8.45
CA ASN A 147 3.06 -6.82 7.23
C ASN A 147 3.45 -8.26 7.55
N PRO A 148 2.84 -9.26 6.90
CA PRO A 148 3.18 -10.65 7.11
C PRO A 148 4.60 -10.94 6.62
N LEU A 149 5.29 -11.83 7.31
CA LEU A 149 6.61 -12.33 6.92
C LEU A 149 6.57 -13.85 6.84
N GLU A 150 7.18 -14.38 5.79
CA GLU A 150 7.42 -15.82 5.60
C GLU A 150 8.60 -16.29 6.47
N ALA A 151 8.42 -16.18 7.81
CA ALA A 151 9.49 -16.41 8.78
C ALA A 151 10.16 -17.80 8.64
N LYS A 152 9.38 -18.84 8.30
CA LYS A 152 9.91 -20.19 8.09
C LYS A 152 10.86 -20.25 6.88
N THR A 153 10.44 -19.64 5.78
CA THR A 153 11.26 -19.56 4.56
C THR A 153 12.52 -18.75 4.79
N ILE A 154 12.42 -17.59 5.47
CA ILE A 154 13.56 -16.74 5.80
C ILE A 154 14.57 -17.49 6.67
N ARG A 155 14.11 -18.19 7.72
CA ARG A 155 14.98 -18.99 8.59
C ARG A 155 15.69 -20.10 7.83
N ARG A 156 14.95 -20.89 7.04
CA ARG A 156 15.54 -21.95 6.20
C ARG A 156 16.60 -21.39 5.24
N MET A 157 16.36 -20.22 4.64
CA MET A 157 17.34 -19.58 3.75
C MET A 157 18.56 -19.08 4.54
N ALA A 158 18.38 -18.55 5.74
CA ALA A 158 19.48 -18.11 6.60
C ALA A 158 20.36 -19.27 7.09
N GLU A 159 19.79 -20.46 7.25
CA GLU A 159 20.47 -21.69 7.67
C GLU A 159 21.08 -22.49 6.49
N ALA A 160 20.88 -22.04 5.25
CA ALA A 160 21.31 -22.77 4.05
C ALA A 160 22.84 -22.84 3.89
N TYR A 161 23.58 -21.95 4.54
CA TYR A 161 25.03 -21.93 4.55
C TYR A 161 25.55 -21.17 5.78
N GLU A 162 26.72 -21.55 6.25
CA GLU A 162 27.44 -20.84 7.32
C GLU A 162 28.25 -19.69 6.73
N VAL A 163 28.17 -18.53 7.38
CA VAL A 163 29.01 -17.37 7.05
C VAL A 163 30.07 -17.24 8.15
N ALA A 164 31.30 -17.59 7.81
CA ALA A 164 32.44 -17.37 8.71
C ALA A 164 32.90 -15.91 8.64
N HIS A 165 33.05 -15.29 9.81
CA HIS A 165 33.61 -13.95 9.94
C HIS A 165 34.81 -14.00 10.86
N ASP A 166 35.97 -13.50 10.39
CA ASP A 166 37.20 -13.37 11.17
C ASP A 166 37.25 -12.04 11.95
N LYS A 167 36.34 -11.14 11.67
CA LYS A 167 36.24 -9.80 12.28
C LYS A 167 34.82 -9.46 12.65
N PHE A 168 34.65 -8.47 13.53
CA PHE A 168 33.36 -7.86 13.80
C PHE A 168 32.77 -7.31 12.49
N THR A 169 31.62 -7.81 12.12
CA THR A 169 30.99 -7.50 10.83
C THR A 169 29.60 -6.92 11.05
N VAL A 170 29.31 -5.78 10.39
CA VAL A 170 27.99 -5.14 10.35
C VAL A 170 27.38 -5.36 8.97
N CYS A 171 26.17 -5.92 8.93
CA CYS A 171 25.44 -6.12 7.69
C CYS A 171 24.27 -5.15 7.63
N ALA A 172 24.06 -4.50 6.47
CA ALA A 172 22.92 -3.65 6.21
C ALA A 172 22.32 -3.97 4.84
N VAL A 173 20.98 -4.10 4.77
CA VAL A 173 20.26 -4.44 3.55
C VAL A 173 19.20 -3.38 3.27
N GLY A 174 19.11 -2.91 2.02
CA GLY A 174 18.11 -1.93 1.60
C GLY A 174 18.46 -1.26 0.29
N ARG A 175 17.56 -0.42 -0.19
CA ARG A 175 17.87 0.45 -1.35
C ARG A 175 18.88 1.51 -0.96
N VAL A 176 19.83 1.82 -1.83
CA VAL A 176 20.83 2.89 -1.61
C VAL A 176 20.17 4.26 -1.83
N ILE A 177 19.42 4.71 -0.84
CA ILE A 177 18.72 6.00 -0.80
C ILE A 177 18.91 6.66 0.56
N PRO A 178 18.85 8.02 0.67
CA PRO A 178 19.11 8.74 1.92
C PRO A 178 18.28 8.25 3.11
N GLU A 179 17.02 7.87 2.89
CA GLU A 179 16.12 7.39 3.94
C GLU A 179 16.55 6.06 4.59
N LYS A 180 17.45 5.29 3.93
CA LYS A 180 18.00 4.04 4.49
C LYS A 180 19.26 4.25 5.31
N GLY A 181 19.85 5.46 5.27
CA GLY A 181 20.90 5.88 6.18
C GLY A 181 22.27 5.21 5.97
N PHE A 182 22.55 4.63 4.79
CA PHE A 182 23.84 3.96 4.53
C PHE A 182 25.04 4.89 4.75
N LEU A 183 24.96 6.17 4.32
CA LEU A 183 26.04 7.14 4.57
C LEU A 183 26.27 7.39 6.07
N ARG A 184 25.20 7.40 6.88
CA ARG A 184 25.34 7.52 8.34
C ARG A 184 25.97 6.27 8.94
N LEU A 185 25.63 5.08 8.42
CA LEU A 185 26.24 3.83 8.89
C LEU A 185 27.76 3.83 8.63
N THR A 186 28.20 4.19 7.41
CA THR A 186 29.63 4.28 7.08
C THR A 186 30.37 5.25 8.01
N SER A 187 29.82 6.46 8.25
CA SER A 187 30.43 7.45 9.15
C SER A 187 30.50 7.01 10.63
N ILE A 188 29.72 6.00 11.04
CA ILE A 188 29.78 5.44 12.41
C ILE A 188 30.85 4.33 12.49
N CYS A 189 31.15 3.69 11.36
CA CYS A 189 32.11 2.59 11.28
C CYS A 189 33.57 3.05 11.03
N GLU A 190 33.79 4.35 10.77
CA GLU A 190 35.12 4.98 10.69
C GLU A 190 35.66 5.32 12.11
#